data_cc4e2621e9f72f6ce0e0472a50bf23f9
#
_entry.id   cc4e2621e9f72f6ce0e0472a50bf23f9
#
_cell.length_a   1.000
_cell.length_b   1.000
_cell.length_c   1.000
_cell.angle_alpha   90.00
_cell.angle_beta   90.00
_cell.angle_gamma   90.00
#
_symmetry.space_group_name_H-M   'P 1'
#
loop_
_entity.id
_entity.type
_entity.pdbx_description
1 polymer ?
#
loop_
_entity_poly.entity_id
_entity_poly.type
_entity_poly.pdbx_seq_one_letter_code
_entity_poly.pdbx_strand_id
1 'polypeptide(L)'
;MTDGQVILQVEGEVENARSFTRHDLAAVDDRFQIADVSQIDPKRKGRAVRLEGVLDVVQPKTSARYLTLHASLDDFHASVPLDMVRETGLFIYEKDNQPLEAAGGGPLRFYIKNFADCHSSEVDECANVKFVDRIELTAEKGHDNRPSDDDEHEQLHRQQEQ
;
A
#
# COMPACT_ATOMS: atom_id res chain seq x y z
N MET A 1 -5.80 8.90 21.42
CA MET A 1 -4.82 9.57 20.56
C MET A 1 -4.53 8.71 19.35
N THR A 2 -4.66 9.32 18.19
CA THR A 2 -4.55 8.60 16.91
C THR A 2 -3.13 8.10 16.60
N ASP A 3 -2.10 8.76 17.13
CA ASP A 3 -0.71 8.40 16.83
C ASP A 3 -0.29 7.05 17.42
N GLY A 4 -0.97 6.60 18.46
CA GLY A 4 -0.70 5.29 19.08
C GLY A 4 -1.50 4.16 18.46
N GLN A 5 -2.40 4.46 17.55
CA GLN A 5 -3.22 3.45 16.89
C GLN A 5 -2.43 2.74 15.79
N VAL A 6 -2.48 1.41 15.78
CA VAL A 6 -1.89 0.61 14.70
C VAL A 6 -2.69 0.84 13.42
N ILE A 7 -2.01 1.26 12.35
CA ILE A 7 -2.64 1.47 11.06
C ILE A 7 -2.13 0.52 9.98
N LEU A 8 -1.04 -0.21 10.25
CA LEU A 8 -0.51 -1.20 9.30
C LEU A 8 0.07 -2.39 10.05
N GLN A 9 -0.32 -3.58 9.64
CA GLN A 9 0.29 -4.82 10.10
C GLN A 9 1.07 -5.44 8.95
N VAL A 10 2.30 -5.87 9.24
CA VAL A 10 3.16 -6.53 8.25
C VAL A 10 3.49 -7.92 8.73
N GLU A 11 3.21 -8.92 7.90
CA GLU A 11 3.38 -10.33 8.27
C GLU A 11 3.81 -11.17 7.06
N GLY A 12 3.94 -12.47 7.26
CA GLY A 12 4.29 -13.43 6.22
C GLY A 12 5.79 -13.71 6.18
N GLU A 13 6.36 -13.73 4.99
CA GLU A 13 7.77 -14.10 4.77
C GLU A 13 8.71 -12.92 5.09
N VAL A 14 8.76 -12.55 6.36
CA VAL A 14 9.62 -11.49 6.88
C VAL A 14 10.35 -11.96 8.14
N GLU A 15 11.53 -11.40 8.38
CA GLU A 15 12.32 -11.72 9.58
C GLU A 15 11.71 -11.08 10.82
N ASN A 16 11.13 -9.87 10.69
CA ASN A 16 10.62 -9.08 11.80
C ASN A 16 9.18 -8.63 11.53
N ALA A 17 8.22 -9.54 11.67
CA ALA A 17 6.81 -9.17 11.56
C ALA A 17 6.48 -8.13 12.64
N ARG A 18 5.79 -7.05 12.26
CA ARG A 18 5.43 -6.02 13.24
C ARG A 18 4.25 -5.19 12.78
N SER A 19 3.71 -4.43 13.73
CA SER A 19 2.66 -3.46 13.49
C SER A 19 3.27 -2.05 13.49
N PHE A 20 2.70 -1.17 12.71
CA PHE A 20 3.13 0.23 12.59
C PHE A 20 2.00 1.17 12.96
N THR A 21 2.32 2.16 13.79
CA THR A 21 1.46 3.32 14.00
C THR A 21 1.85 4.40 12.99
N ARG A 22 1.08 5.50 12.91
CA ARG A 22 1.47 6.65 12.10
C ARG A 22 2.84 7.17 12.51
N HIS A 23 3.08 7.24 13.82
CA HIS A 23 4.37 7.68 14.35
C HIS A 23 5.50 6.76 13.90
N ASP A 24 5.26 5.45 13.92
CA ASP A 24 6.27 4.46 13.49
C ASP A 24 6.64 4.65 12.01
N LEU A 25 5.64 4.91 11.17
CA LEU A 25 5.89 5.16 9.75
C LEU A 25 6.69 6.45 9.54
N ALA A 26 6.39 7.48 10.31
CA ALA A 26 7.12 8.75 10.24
C ALA A 26 8.55 8.61 10.77
N ALA A 27 8.81 7.62 11.62
CA ALA A 27 10.14 7.37 12.20
C ALA A 27 11.05 6.53 11.28
N VAL A 28 10.53 5.99 10.18
CA VAL A 28 11.35 5.30 9.20
C VAL A 28 12.39 6.28 8.65
N ASP A 29 13.59 5.77 8.31
CA ASP A 29 14.71 6.57 7.84
C ASP A 29 14.27 7.63 6.81
N ASP A 30 14.77 8.85 6.97
CA ASP A 30 14.40 10.00 6.13
C ASP A 30 14.61 9.75 4.64
N ARG A 31 15.57 8.92 4.25
CA ARG A 31 15.81 8.60 2.84
C ARG A 31 14.62 7.93 2.16
N PHE A 32 13.71 7.34 2.95
CA PHE A 32 12.50 6.69 2.44
C PHE A 32 11.26 7.57 2.61
N GLN A 33 11.39 8.76 3.19
CA GLN A 33 10.26 9.66 3.40
C GLN A 33 10.04 10.56 2.18
N ILE A 34 8.77 10.81 1.88
CA ILE A 34 8.37 11.76 0.83
C ILE A 34 7.51 12.80 1.50
N ALA A 35 8.06 14.02 1.63
CA ALA A 35 7.39 15.09 2.35
C ALA A 35 6.12 15.56 1.65
N ASP A 36 6.09 15.47 0.33
CA ASP A 36 4.95 15.97 -0.46
C ASP A 36 4.77 15.10 -1.71
N VAL A 37 3.75 14.24 -1.67
CA VAL A 37 3.44 13.32 -2.76
C VAL A 37 3.05 14.08 -4.05
N SER A 38 2.56 15.32 -3.92
CA SER A 38 2.18 16.10 -5.09
C SER A 38 3.37 16.42 -6.00
N GLN A 39 4.59 16.31 -5.49
CA GLN A 39 5.81 16.46 -6.32
C GLN A 39 6.02 15.26 -7.23
N ILE A 40 5.42 14.13 -6.90
CA ILE A 40 5.49 12.89 -7.70
C ILE A 40 4.27 12.82 -8.62
N ASP A 41 3.08 13.08 -8.06
CA ASP A 41 1.82 13.07 -8.80
C ASP A 41 0.97 14.25 -8.32
N PRO A 42 0.77 15.29 -9.17
CA PRO A 42 0.00 16.48 -8.78
C PRO A 42 -1.43 16.17 -8.32
N LYS A 43 -1.97 15.02 -8.67
CA LYS A 43 -3.32 14.61 -8.26
C LYS A 43 -3.35 14.04 -6.85
N ARG A 44 -2.21 13.81 -6.25
CA ARG A 44 -2.10 13.22 -4.91
C ARG A 44 -1.48 14.23 -3.95
N LYS A 45 -1.90 14.19 -2.71
CA LYS A 45 -1.38 15.09 -1.67
C LYS A 45 -1.06 14.27 -0.44
N GLY A 46 -0.15 14.77 0.37
CA GLY A 46 0.18 14.19 1.65
C GLY A 46 1.62 13.76 1.75
N ARG A 47 1.93 13.18 2.90
CA ARG A 47 3.25 12.64 3.21
C ARG A 47 3.22 11.13 3.10
N ALA A 48 4.29 10.57 2.57
CA ALA A 48 4.37 9.13 2.37
C ALA A 48 5.72 8.58 2.80
N VAL A 49 5.75 7.26 3.01
CA VAL A 49 6.97 6.50 3.18
C VAL A 49 7.05 5.48 2.05
N ARG A 50 8.24 5.28 1.49
CA ARG A 50 8.42 4.30 0.43
C ARG A 50 8.26 2.89 0.98
N LEU A 51 7.72 2.00 0.15
CA LEU A 51 7.63 0.58 0.49
C LEU A 51 9.01 0.05 0.91
N GLU A 52 10.07 0.45 0.22
CA GLU A 52 11.43 0.06 0.57
C GLU A 52 11.78 0.35 2.03
N GLY A 53 11.28 1.47 2.58
CA GLY A 53 11.52 1.82 3.98
C GLY A 53 10.86 0.87 4.96
N VAL A 54 9.62 0.47 4.66
CA VAL A 54 8.91 -0.53 5.47
C VAL A 54 9.62 -1.88 5.38
N LEU A 55 10.05 -2.27 4.17
CA LEU A 55 10.77 -3.52 3.98
C LEU A 55 12.13 -3.53 4.69
N ASP A 56 12.80 -2.38 4.76
CA ASP A 56 14.06 -2.26 5.48
C ASP A 56 13.89 -2.59 6.97
N VAL A 57 12.75 -2.24 7.54
CA VAL A 57 12.44 -2.52 8.96
C VAL A 57 12.09 -3.98 9.18
N VAL A 58 11.24 -4.56 8.32
CA VAL A 58 10.72 -5.93 8.52
C VAL A 58 11.63 -7.01 7.95
N GLN A 59 12.54 -6.66 7.05
CA GLN A 59 13.51 -7.56 6.44
C GLN A 59 12.86 -8.77 5.77
N PRO A 60 12.42 -8.62 4.51
CA PRO A 60 11.81 -9.72 3.78
C PRO A 60 12.77 -10.89 3.65
N LYS A 61 12.24 -12.10 3.80
CA LYS A 61 13.00 -13.31 3.52
C LYS A 61 13.23 -13.45 2.03
N THR A 62 14.24 -14.22 1.64
CA THR A 62 14.53 -14.46 0.22
C THR A 62 13.38 -15.17 -0.49
N SER A 63 12.52 -15.87 0.27
CA SER A 63 11.34 -16.53 -0.25
C SER A 63 10.19 -15.57 -0.57
N ALA A 64 10.24 -14.31 -0.10
CA ALA A 64 9.18 -13.33 -0.34
C ALA A 64 9.23 -12.88 -1.81
N ARG A 65 8.20 -13.24 -2.58
CA ARG A 65 8.10 -12.91 -4.00
C ARG A 65 6.89 -12.07 -4.36
N TYR A 66 5.87 -12.08 -3.49
CA TYR A 66 4.62 -11.36 -3.69
C TYR A 66 4.32 -10.47 -2.51
N LEU A 67 3.74 -9.32 -2.81
CA LEU A 67 3.19 -8.40 -1.82
C LEU A 67 1.68 -8.47 -1.94
N THR A 68 0.99 -8.89 -0.87
CA THR A 68 -0.46 -8.90 -0.83
C THR A 68 -0.93 -7.77 0.06
N LEU A 69 -1.79 -6.92 -0.50
CA LEU A 69 -2.35 -5.75 0.16
C LEU A 69 -3.78 -6.09 0.56
N HIS A 70 -4.11 -5.86 1.83
CA HIS A 70 -5.44 -6.12 2.37
C HIS A 70 -6.08 -4.82 2.85
N ALA A 71 -7.27 -4.55 2.35
CA ALA A 71 -8.12 -3.45 2.82
C ALA A 71 -9.38 -4.09 3.42
N SER A 72 -9.33 -4.39 4.72
CA SER A 72 -10.39 -5.16 5.39
C SER A 72 -11.72 -4.43 5.38
N LEU A 73 -11.71 -3.08 5.43
CA LEU A 73 -12.92 -2.27 5.41
C LEU A 73 -13.74 -2.51 4.14
N ASP A 74 -13.07 -2.67 3.01
CA ASP A 74 -13.70 -2.86 1.70
C ASP A 74 -13.74 -4.32 1.27
N ASP A 75 -13.16 -5.22 2.06
CA ASP A 75 -12.92 -6.61 1.66
C ASP A 75 -12.24 -6.67 0.29
N PHE A 76 -11.23 -5.81 0.11
CA PHE A 76 -10.47 -5.72 -1.14
C PHE A 76 -9.07 -6.27 -0.90
N HIS A 77 -8.60 -7.10 -1.82
CA HIS A 77 -7.29 -7.75 -1.72
C HIS A 77 -6.60 -7.74 -3.06
N ALA A 78 -5.31 -7.41 -3.07
CA ALA A 78 -4.52 -7.40 -4.30
C ALA A 78 -3.15 -8.00 -4.01
N SER A 79 -2.74 -8.98 -4.80
CA SER A 79 -1.44 -9.62 -4.68
C SER A 79 -0.63 -9.34 -5.93
N VAL A 80 0.52 -8.67 -5.77
CA VAL A 80 1.36 -8.23 -6.89
C VAL A 80 2.78 -8.74 -6.69
N PRO A 81 3.52 -8.97 -7.80
CA PRO A 81 4.93 -9.34 -7.67
C PRO A 81 5.71 -8.25 -6.93
N LEU A 82 6.42 -8.64 -5.90
CA LEU A 82 7.16 -7.70 -5.06
C LEU A 82 8.18 -6.89 -5.87
N ASP A 83 8.89 -7.55 -6.78
CA ASP A 83 9.92 -6.90 -7.59
C ASP A 83 9.37 -5.77 -8.46
N MET A 84 8.09 -5.86 -8.86
CA MET A 84 7.47 -4.85 -9.71
C MET A 84 7.07 -3.59 -8.96
N VAL A 85 6.89 -3.68 -7.65
CA VAL A 85 6.43 -2.54 -6.84
C VAL A 85 7.43 -2.10 -5.79
N ARG A 86 8.50 -2.87 -5.58
CA ARG A 86 9.44 -2.63 -4.50
C ARG A 86 10.03 -1.22 -4.54
N GLU A 87 10.43 -0.74 -5.71
CA GLU A 87 11.05 0.57 -5.86
C GLU A 87 10.04 1.72 -6.08
N THR A 88 8.81 1.39 -6.48
CA THR A 88 7.82 2.39 -6.87
C THR A 88 6.66 2.53 -5.90
N GLY A 89 6.48 1.57 -4.98
CA GLY A 89 5.37 1.60 -4.03
C GLY A 89 5.59 2.60 -2.92
N LEU A 90 4.51 3.28 -2.53
CA LEU A 90 4.49 4.28 -1.46
C LEU A 90 3.29 4.01 -0.56
N PHE A 91 3.45 4.34 0.73
CA PHE A 91 2.33 4.38 1.68
C PHE A 91 2.08 5.82 2.08
N ILE A 92 0.94 6.37 1.68
CA ILE A 92 0.54 7.73 2.08
C ILE A 92 -0.17 7.60 3.43
N TYR A 93 0.36 8.25 4.46
CA TYR A 93 -0.11 8.08 5.83
C TYR A 93 -0.50 9.37 6.53
N GLU A 94 -0.30 10.52 5.90
CA GLU A 94 -0.51 11.81 6.53
C GLU A 94 -0.84 12.86 5.48
N LYS A 95 -1.67 13.83 5.85
CA LYS A 95 -1.98 14.98 5.00
C LYS A 95 -2.18 16.20 5.91
N ASP A 96 -1.50 17.30 5.58
CA ASP A 96 -1.60 18.56 6.35
C ASP A 96 -1.28 18.38 7.83
N ASN A 97 -0.29 17.53 8.13
CA ASN A 97 0.16 17.19 9.49
C ASN A 97 -0.91 16.49 10.34
N GLN A 98 -1.92 15.90 9.68
CA GLN A 98 -3.00 15.15 10.32
C GLN A 98 -3.06 13.74 9.75
N PRO A 99 -3.66 12.79 10.48
CA PRO A 99 -3.87 11.45 9.90
C PRO A 99 -4.64 11.56 8.59
N LEU A 100 -4.31 10.69 7.64
CA LEU A 100 -5.02 10.65 6.38
C LEU A 100 -6.48 10.24 6.60
N GLU A 101 -7.41 11.08 6.16
CA GLU A 101 -8.84 10.83 6.34
C GLU A 101 -9.36 9.77 5.40
N ALA A 102 -10.50 9.15 5.76
CA ALA A 102 -11.16 8.14 4.92
C ALA A 102 -11.47 8.66 3.53
N ALA A 103 -11.85 9.94 3.40
CA ALA A 103 -12.12 10.56 2.10
C ALA A 103 -10.89 10.55 1.19
N GLY A 104 -9.69 10.58 1.77
CA GLY A 104 -8.43 10.51 1.03
C GLY A 104 -7.88 9.09 0.89
N GLY A 105 -8.63 8.08 1.35
CA GLY A 105 -8.20 6.69 1.29
C GLY A 105 -7.49 6.20 2.55
N GLY A 106 -7.56 7.00 3.64
CA GLY A 106 -6.86 6.71 4.89
C GLY A 106 -7.54 5.71 5.80
N PRO A 107 -6.88 5.36 6.87
CA PRO A 107 -5.67 6.00 7.42
C PRO A 107 -4.38 5.72 6.66
N LEU A 108 -4.37 4.75 5.74
CA LEU A 108 -3.19 4.41 4.96
C LEU A 108 -3.61 4.03 3.55
N ARG A 109 -2.91 4.58 2.57
CA ARG A 109 -3.19 4.32 1.16
C ARG A 109 -1.92 3.88 0.47
N PHE A 110 -2.00 2.77 -0.26
CA PHE A 110 -0.89 2.32 -1.09
C PHE A 110 -0.99 2.97 -2.48
N TYR A 111 0.10 3.52 -2.94
CA TYR A 111 0.18 4.18 -4.23
C TYR A 111 1.43 3.70 -4.97
N ILE A 112 1.31 3.44 -6.25
CA ILE A 112 2.43 3.01 -7.09
C ILE A 112 2.83 4.17 -7.98
N LYS A 113 4.03 4.71 -7.74
CA LYS A 113 4.60 5.76 -8.57
C LYS A 113 4.81 5.21 -9.98
N ASN A 114 4.34 5.96 -10.98
CA ASN A 114 4.52 5.59 -12.39
C ASN A 114 3.96 4.20 -12.70
N PHE A 115 2.75 3.88 -12.21
CA PHE A 115 2.17 2.56 -12.44
C PHE A 115 2.06 2.25 -13.95
N ALA A 116 1.97 3.27 -14.81
CA ALA A 116 1.94 3.09 -16.26
C ALA A 116 3.23 2.47 -16.78
N ASP A 117 4.37 2.78 -16.15
CA ASP A 117 5.67 2.20 -16.52
C ASP A 117 5.80 0.75 -16.02
N CYS A 118 5.05 0.41 -14.97
CA CYS A 118 5.02 -0.94 -14.41
C CYS A 118 3.87 -1.76 -14.99
N HIS A 119 3.20 -1.24 -16.00
CA HIS A 119 1.97 -1.81 -16.53
C HIS A 119 2.15 -3.26 -16.98
N SER A 120 1.41 -4.14 -16.34
CA SER A 120 1.34 -5.57 -16.69
C SER A 120 -0.02 -6.08 -16.25
N SER A 121 -0.35 -7.32 -16.63
CA SER A 121 -1.61 -7.92 -16.19
C SER A 121 -1.68 -8.12 -14.67
N GLU A 122 -0.52 -8.14 -13.99
CA GLU A 122 -0.45 -8.36 -12.54
C GLU A 122 -0.44 -7.06 -11.73
N VAL A 123 0.01 -5.94 -12.34
CA VAL A 123 0.06 -4.64 -11.67
C VAL A 123 -0.73 -3.65 -12.51
N ASP A 124 -1.90 -3.28 -12.04
CA ASP A 124 -2.80 -2.37 -12.72
C ASP A 124 -3.25 -1.24 -11.76
N GLU A 125 -4.14 -0.39 -12.21
CA GLU A 125 -4.64 0.73 -11.42
C GLU A 125 -5.28 0.26 -10.11
N CYS A 126 -5.88 -0.91 -10.09
CA CYS A 126 -6.52 -1.46 -8.89
C CYS A 126 -5.52 -1.85 -7.81
N ALA A 127 -4.22 -1.92 -8.14
CA ALA A 127 -3.18 -2.16 -7.13
C ALA A 127 -2.88 -0.91 -6.29
N ASN A 128 -3.43 0.27 -6.65
CA ASN A 128 -3.39 1.47 -5.81
C ASN A 128 -4.50 1.36 -4.76
N VAL A 129 -4.21 0.70 -3.65
CA VAL A 129 -5.24 0.26 -2.69
C VAL A 129 -5.47 1.33 -1.62
N LYS A 130 -6.75 1.73 -1.46
CA LYS A 130 -7.18 2.62 -0.36
C LYS A 130 -7.47 1.79 0.88
N PHE A 131 -7.39 2.40 2.05
CA PHE A 131 -7.76 1.78 3.33
C PHE A 131 -6.94 0.53 3.64
N VAL A 132 -5.66 0.50 3.19
CA VAL A 132 -4.77 -0.62 3.48
C VAL A 132 -4.55 -0.70 4.99
N ASP A 133 -4.79 -1.86 5.57
CA ASP A 133 -4.58 -2.11 6.99
C ASP A 133 -3.57 -3.23 7.26
N ARG A 134 -3.27 -4.05 6.25
CA ARG A 134 -2.34 -5.16 6.40
C ARG A 134 -1.65 -5.45 5.08
N ILE A 135 -0.36 -5.76 5.15
CA ILE A 135 0.36 -6.32 4.01
C ILE A 135 0.98 -7.64 4.41
N GLU A 136 1.06 -8.53 3.46
CA GLU A 136 1.55 -9.88 3.66
C GLU A 136 2.57 -10.20 2.57
N LEU A 137 3.76 -10.63 2.96
CA LEU A 137 4.77 -11.06 1.99
C LEU A 137 4.70 -12.58 1.88
N THR A 138 4.58 -13.08 0.66
CA THR A 138 4.37 -14.52 0.42
C THR A 138 5.29 -15.03 -0.67
N ALA A 139 5.54 -16.35 -0.65
CA ALA A 139 6.35 -17.01 -1.67
C ALA A 139 5.55 -17.19 -2.97
N GLU A 140 4.24 -17.33 -2.84
CA GLU A 140 3.34 -17.50 -3.98
C GLU A 140 2.29 -16.41 -3.97
N LYS A 141 1.59 -16.22 -5.09
CA LYS A 141 0.54 -15.23 -5.18
C LYS A 141 -0.51 -15.47 -4.08
N GLY A 142 -0.80 -14.42 -3.32
CA GLY A 142 -1.78 -14.46 -2.24
C GLY A 142 -3.19 -14.14 -2.70
N HIS A 143 -4.04 -13.77 -1.74
CA HIS A 143 -5.44 -13.47 -2.02
C HIS A 143 -5.54 -12.22 -2.90
N ASP A 144 -6.27 -12.33 -3.99
CA ASP A 144 -6.46 -11.24 -4.96
C ASP A 144 -7.86 -11.33 -5.52
N ASN A 145 -8.70 -10.35 -5.20
CA ASN A 145 -10.07 -10.28 -5.70
C ASN A 145 -10.27 -9.11 -6.67
N ARG A 146 -9.18 -8.64 -7.28
CA ARG A 146 -9.28 -7.63 -8.32
C ARG A 146 -10.03 -8.21 -9.52
N PRO A 147 -10.81 -7.35 -10.24
CA PRO A 147 -11.49 -7.81 -11.46
C PRO A 147 -10.48 -8.38 -12.47
N SER A 148 -10.81 -9.51 -13.07
CA SER A 148 -9.94 -10.16 -14.05
C SER A 148 -10.29 -9.80 -15.49
N ASP A 149 -11.46 -9.18 -15.71
CA ASP A 149 -11.90 -8.73 -17.04
C ASP A 149 -12.67 -7.41 -16.91
N ASP A 150 -12.98 -6.80 -18.07
CA ASP A 150 -13.64 -5.50 -18.11
C ASP A 150 -15.00 -5.49 -17.43
N ASP A 151 -15.76 -6.56 -17.59
CA ASP A 151 -17.11 -6.64 -17.00
C ASP A 151 -17.03 -6.72 -15.47
N GLU A 152 -16.14 -7.54 -14.94
CA GLU A 152 -15.92 -7.64 -13.49
C GLU A 152 -15.41 -6.31 -12.93
N HIS A 153 -14.52 -5.66 -13.65
CA HIS A 153 -13.97 -4.37 -13.24
C HIS A 153 -15.07 -3.31 -13.17
N GLU A 154 -15.95 -3.27 -14.16
CA GLU A 154 -17.08 -2.34 -14.19
C GLU A 154 -18.04 -2.61 -13.05
N GLN A 155 -18.35 -3.88 -12.79
CA GLN A 155 -19.26 -4.25 -11.69
C GLN A 155 -18.68 -3.84 -10.34
N LEU A 156 -17.37 -4.02 -10.14
CA LEU A 156 -16.73 -3.64 -8.90
C LEU A 156 -16.84 -2.12 -8.67
N HIS A 157 -16.59 -1.32 -9.71
CA HIS A 157 -16.69 0.12 -9.59
C HIS A 157 -18.12 0.58 -9.30
N ARG A 158 -19.12 -0.05 -9.88
CA ARG A 158 -20.51 0.24 -9.58
C ARG A 158 -20.85 -0.04 -8.12
N GLN A 159 -20.36 -1.15 -7.58
CA GLN A 159 -20.59 -1.49 -6.17
C GLN A 159 -19.94 -0.48 -5.24
N GLN A 160 -18.78 0.03 -5.60
CA GLN A 160 -18.06 1.02 -4.79
C GLN A 160 -18.75 2.39 -4.82
N GLU A 161 -19.49 2.70 -5.87
CA GLU A 161 -20.22 3.96 -5.99
C GLU A 161 -21.53 3.96 -5.20
N GLN A 162 -22.03 2.82 -4.79
CA GLN A 162 -23.21 2.69 -3.96
C GLN A 162 -22.83 2.75 -2.47
#